data_b70195adaeffc2e16b7cefe012640663
#
_entry.id   b70195adaeffc2e16b7cefe012640663
#
_cell.length_a   1.000
_cell.length_b   1.000
_cell.length_c   1.000
_cell.angle_alpha   90.00
_cell.angle_beta   90.00
_cell.angle_gamma   90.00
#
_symmetry.space_group_name_H-M   'P 1'
#
loop_
_entity.id
_entity.type
_entity.pdbx_description
1 polymer ?
#
loop_
_entity_poly.entity_id
_entity_poly.type
_entity_poly.pdbx_seq_one_letter_code
_entity_poly.pdbx_strand_id
1 'polypeptide(L)'
;MGILSRIGVSIDSELLRRFDRFIAGQGYENRSEAFRDLIRERLVNSAVVSPDMYVVGTVTLIYDHNKRLLPEKLTDIQHDHHDVVISALHAHLDRDNCLEVIVLRGKSRSVQKLAERMISTKGVQHGRLVMSALEVLSHRSSPHYHNRQH
;
A
#
# COMPACT_ATOMS: atom_id res chain seq x y z
N MET A 1 24.05 1.25 15.60
CA MET A 1 24.71 1.07 14.28
C MET A 1 24.54 -0.39 13.87
N GLY A 2 23.95 -0.64 12.73
CA GLY A 2 23.84 -1.99 12.20
C GLY A 2 25.18 -2.50 11.67
N ILE A 3 25.52 -3.75 11.98
CA ILE A 3 26.69 -4.43 11.41
C ILE A 3 26.40 -4.70 9.94
N LEU A 4 27.29 -4.24 9.03
CA LEU A 4 27.17 -4.52 7.61
C LEU A 4 27.63 -5.96 7.32
N SER A 5 26.72 -6.75 6.74
CA SER A 5 27.03 -8.07 6.24
C SER A 5 27.13 -8.05 4.71
N ARG A 6 28.12 -8.73 4.14
CA ARG A 6 28.25 -8.92 2.70
C ARG A 6 27.60 -10.24 2.31
N ILE A 7 26.75 -10.18 1.27
CA ILE A 7 26.10 -11.35 0.70
C ILE A 7 26.44 -11.47 -0.78
N GLY A 8 26.54 -12.69 -1.26
CA GLY A 8 26.67 -13.01 -2.69
C GLY A 8 25.34 -13.61 -3.19
N VAL A 9 24.87 -13.13 -4.34
CA VAL A 9 23.65 -13.62 -4.99
C VAL A 9 23.99 -13.98 -6.43
N SER A 10 23.64 -15.21 -6.84
CA SER A 10 23.70 -15.61 -8.25
C SER A 10 22.40 -15.23 -8.94
N ILE A 11 22.51 -14.46 -10.03
CA ILE A 11 21.36 -13.94 -10.77
C ILE A 11 21.57 -14.26 -12.24
N ASP A 12 20.50 -14.66 -12.93
CA ASP A 12 20.52 -14.82 -14.37
C ASP A 12 20.93 -13.51 -15.06
N SER A 13 21.75 -13.62 -16.10
CA SER A 13 22.33 -12.45 -16.78
C SER A 13 21.29 -11.55 -17.46
N GLU A 14 20.18 -12.11 -17.96
CA GLU A 14 19.10 -11.32 -18.53
C GLU A 14 18.33 -10.56 -17.44
N LEU A 15 18.02 -11.22 -16.35
CA LEU A 15 17.38 -10.59 -15.18
C LEU A 15 18.26 -9.47 -14.62
N LEU A 16 19.58 -9.69 -14.55
CA LEU A 16 20.52 -8.67 -14.07
C LEU A 16 20.54 -7.45 -14.99
N ARG A 17 20.56 -7.64 -16.32
CA ARG A 17 20.47 -6.51 -17.27
C ARG A 17 19.18 -5.71 -17.14
N ARG A 18 18.07 -6.40 -16.94
CA ARG A 18 16.76 -5.73 -16.68
C ARG A 18 16.78 -4.95 -15.37
N PHE A 19 17.37 -5.53 -14.34
CA PHE A 19 17.54 -4.86 -13.05
C PHE A 19 18.42 -3.61 -13.17
N ASP A 20 19.56 -3.70 -13.85
CA ASP A 20 20.46 -2.54 -14.05
C ASP A 20 19.77 -1.38 -14.79
N ARG A 21 18.97 -1.68 -15.81
CA ARG A 21 18.18 -0.65 -16.50
C ARG A 21 17.12 -0.04 -15.59
N PHE A 22 16.46 -0.85 -14.78
CA PHE A 22 15.44 -0.39 -13.85
C PHE A 22 16.04 0.56 -12.81
N ILE A 23 17.12 0.18 -12.14
CA ILE A 23 17.75 0.98 -11.09
C ILE A 23 18.37 2.27 -11.63
N ALA A 24 18.93 2.25 -12.82
CA ALA A 24 19.43 3.46 -13.49
C ALA A 24 18.30 4.49 -13.70
N GLY A 25 17.12 4.04 -14.09
CA GLY A 25 15.94 4.90 -14.25
C GLY A 25 15.37 5.41 -12.92
N GLN A 26 15.71 4.79 -11.79
CA GLN A 26 15.25 5.18 -10.45
C GLN A 26 16.26 6.07 -9.70
N GLY A 27 17.41 6.37 -10.29
CA GLY A 27 18.43 7.24 -9.69
C GLY A 27 19.30 6.58 -8.62
N TYR A 28 19.35 5.26 -8.55
CA TYR A 28 20.25 4.56 -7.63
C TYR A 28 21.72 4.66 -8.10
N GLU A 29 22.62 4.95 -7.17
CA GLU A 29 24.05 5.06 -7.46
C GLU A 29 24.71 3.69 -7.67
N ASN A 30 24.19 2.65 -7.01
CA ASN A 30 24.74 1.30 -7.10
C ASN A 30 23.69 0.22 -6.81
N ARG A 31 23.99 -1.01 -7.21
CA ARG A 31 23.13 -2.19 -7.00
C ARG A 31 22.85 -2.46 -5.52
N SER A 32 23.84 -2.28 -4.65
CA SER A 32 23.70 -2.58 -3.21
C SER A 32 22.68 -1.69 -2.53
N GLU A 33 22.59 -0.44 -2.92
CA GLU A 33 21.57 0.50 -2.43
C GLU A 33 20.17 0.06 -2.90
N ALA A 34 20.03 -0.21 -4.17
CA ALA A 34 18.77 -0.69 -4.75
C ALA A 34 18.29 -2.00 -4.10
N PHE A 35 19.21 -2.97 -3.88
CA PHE A 35 18.87 -4.22 -3.20
C PHE A 35 18.41 -3.99 -1.76
N ARG A 36 19.07 -3.11 -1.00
CA ARG A 36 18.65 -2.80 0.36
C ARG A 36 17.24 -2.21 0.40
N ASP A 37 16.93 -1.33 -0.54
CA ASP A 37 15.61 -0.70 -0.58
C ASP A 37 14.54 -1.69 -1.02
N LEU A 38 14.80 -2.55 -2.01
CA LEU A 38 13.88 -3.62 -2.41
C LEU A 38 13.61 -4.60 -1.27
N ILE A 39 14.65 -4.98 -0.51
CA ILE A 39 14.50 -5.85 0.66
C ILE A 39 13.65 -5.16 1.73
N ARG A 40 13.92 -3.89 2.04
CA ARG A 40 13.13 -3.12 3.01
C ARG A 40 11.67 -3.02 2.58
N GLU A 41 11.44 -2.64 1.33
CA GLU A 41 10.09 -2.54 0.77
C GLU A 41 9.36 -3.89 0.86
N ARG A 42 10.02 -4.98 0.48
CA ARG A 42 9.42 -6.32 0.54
C ARG A 42 9.12 -6.75 1.97
N LEU A 43 10.01 -6.46 2.93
CA LEU A 43 9.80 -6.77 4.34
C LEU A 43 8.67 -5.93 4.94
N VAL A 44 8.59 -4.64 4.61
CA VAL A 44 7.49 -3.77 5.04
C VAL A 44 6.16 -4.28 4.46
N ASN A 45 6.14 -4.65 3.18
CA ASN A 45 4.94 -5.15 2.52
C ASN A 45 4.58 -6.60 2.92
N SER A 46 5.55 -7.38 3.39
CA SER A 46 5.37 -8.77 3.85
C SER A 46 5.43 -8.90 5.37
N ALA A 47 5.66 -7.81 6.10
CA ALA A 47 5.50 -7.85 7.54
C ALA A 47 4.12 -8.46 7.81
N VAL A 48 4.10 -9.63 8.42
CA VAL A 48 2.87 -10.26 8.90
C VAL A 48 2.31 -9.29 9.92
N VAL A 49 1.46 -8.41 9.43
CA VAL A 49 0.78 -7.44 10.28
C VAL A 49 -0.07 -8.27 11.21
N SER A 50 0.28 -8.28 12.48
CA SER A 50 -0.53 -8.98 13.49
C SER A 50 -2.00 -8.62 13.29
N PRO A 51 -2.94 -9.59 13.35
CA PRO A 51 -4.36 -9.33 13.14
C PRO A 51 -4.93 -8.19 14.00
N ASP A 52 -4.34 -7.95 15.15
CA ASP A 52 -4.75 -6.90 16.09
C ASP A 52 -3.95 -5.60 15.97
N MET A 53 -2.93 -5.56 15.11
CA MET A 53 -2.15 -4.36 14.87
C MET A 53 -3.01 -3.29 14.20
N TYR A 54 -2.91 -2.05 14.66
CA TYR A 54 -3.57 -0.91 14.02
C TYR A 54 -2.83 -0.52 12.75
N VAL A 55 -3.59 -0.39 11.68
CA VAL A 55 -3.09 -0.03 10.35
C VAL A 55 -3.90 1.10 9.75
N VAL A 56 -3.30 1.79 8.82
CA VAL A 56 -3.98 2.63 7.84
C VAL A 56 -3.78 1.98 6.46
N GLY A 57 -4.80 2.02 5.64
CA GLY A 57 -4.71 1.45 4.29
C GLY A 57 -5.55 2.22 3.30
N THR A 58 -5.29 1.94 2.04
CA THR A 58 -6.12 2.38 0.93
C THR A 58 -6.55 1.19 0.10
N VAL A 59 -7.84 1.15 -0.21
CA VAL A 59 -8.37 0.24 -1.22
C VAL A 59 -8.63 1.03 -2.48
N THR A 60 -8.02 0.61 -3.57
CA THR A 60 -8.29 1.17 -4.89
C THR A 60 -9.16 0.19 -5.67
N LEU A 61 -10.30 0.64 -6.15
CA LEU A 61 -11.24 -0.14 -6.95
C LEU A 61 -11.41 0.51 -8.33
N ILE A 62 -11.51 -0.31 -9.37
CA ILE A 62 -11.93 0.10 -10.69
C ILE A 62 -13.17 -0.73 -11.07
N TYR A 63 -14.23 -0.06 -11.44
CA TYR A 63 -15.48 -0.69 -11.82
C TYR A 63 -16.28 0.15 -12.79
N ASP A 64 -17.18 -0.51 -13.53
CA ASP A 64 -18.15 0.14 -14.41
C ASP A 64 -19.33 0.66 -13.57
N HIS A 65 -19.48 1.99 -13.51
CA HIS A 65 -20.54 2.62 -12.72
C HIS A 65 -21.95 2.42 -13.31
N ASN A 66 -22.05 1.99 -14.58
CA ASN A 66 -23.34 1.67 -15.20
C ASN A 66 -23.84 0.27 -14.81
N LYS A 67 -23.01 -0.55 -14.18
CA LYS A 67 -23.45 -1.85 -13.67
C LYS A 67 -24.46 -1.64 -12.55
N ARG A 68 -25.67 -2.15 -12.81
CA ARG A 68 -26.83 -2.01 -11.93
C ARG A 68 -26.48 -2.43 -10.50
N LEU A 69 -26.79 -1.56 -9.54
CA LEU A 69 -26.64 -1.75 -8.10
C LEU A 69 -25.19 -1.86 -7.58
N LEU A 70 -24.17 -1.79 -8.42
CA LEU A 70 -22.79 -1.94 -7.94
C LEU A 70 -22.31 -0.72 -7.14
N PRO A 71 -22.51 0.53 -7.59
CA PRO A 71 -22.14 1.71 -6.81
C PRO A 71 -22.85 1.76 -5.45
N GLU A 72 -24.15 1.49 -5.42
CA GLU A 72 -24.95 1.46 -4.19
C GLU A 72 -24.46 0.37 -3.24
N LYS A 73 -24.19 -0.82 -3.76
CA LYS A 73 -23.67 -1.93 -2.94
C LYS A 73 -22.31 -1.63 -2.31
N LEU A 74 -21.39 -0.99 -3.05
CA LEU A 74 -20.10 -0.57 -2.52
C LEU A 74 -20.27 0.51 -1.46
N THR A 75 -21.19 1.45 -1.67
CA THR A 75 -21.52 2.49 -0.69
C THR A 75 -22.13 1.89 0.57
N ASP A 76 -23.03 0.94 0.47
CA ASP A 76 -23.65 0.26 1.62
C ASP A 76 -22.60 -0.51 2.42
N ILE A 77 -21.69 -1.21 1.77
CA ILE A 77 -20.57 -1.90 2.44
C ILE A 77 -19.72 -0.91 3.26
N GLN A 78 -19.46 0.28 2.73
CA GLN A 78 -18.70 1.32 3.41
C GLN A 78 -19.48 1.90 4.60
N HIS A 79 -20.77 2.15 4.45
CA HIS A 79 -21.62 2.66 5.51
C HIS A 79 -21.76 1.69 6.69
N ASP A 80 -21.84 0.39 6.41
CA ASP A 80 -21.89 -0.65 7.43
C ASP A 80 -20.60 -0.73 8.28
N HIS A 81 -19.50 -0.13 7.79
CA HIS A 81 -18.18 -0.18 8.41
C HIS A 81 -17.59 1.23 8.64
N HIS A 82 -18.44 2.18 9.02
CA HIS A 82 -18.05 3.57 9.28
C HIS A 82 -16.98 3.73 10.38
N ASP A 83 -16.81 2.75 11.22
CA ASP A 83 -15.74 2.68 12.23
C ASP A 83 -14.35 2.39 11.62
N VAL A 84 -14.30 1.79 10.42
CA VAL A 84 -13.07 1.46 9.70
C VAL A 84 -12.82 2.41 8.52
N VAL A 85 -13.88 2.85 7.84
CA VAL A 85 -13.81 3.76 6.69
C VAL A 85 -13.64 5.19 7.17
N ILE A 86 -12.55 5.86 6.72
CA ILE A 86 -12.29 7.27 7.04
C ILE A 86 -12.88 8.18 5.96
N SER A 87 -12.60 7.88 4.70
CA SER A 87 -13.05 8.68 3.57
C SER A 87 -12.97 7.88 2.28
N ALA A 88 -13.66 8.35 1.26
CA ALA A 88 -13.57 7.81 -0.09
C ALA A 88 -13.45 8.94 -1.09
N LEU A 89 -12.64 8.72 -2.11
CA LEU A 89 -12.51 9.54 -3.29
C LEU A 89 -13.05 8.77 -4.48
N HIS A 90 -13.97 9.38 -5.22
CA HIS A 90 -14.54 8.83 -6.42
C HIS A 90 -14.15 9.69 -7.62
N ALA A 91 -13.58 9.08 -8.64
CA ALA A 91 -13.16 9.74 -9.85
C ALA A 91 -13.67 9.00 -11.08
N HIS A 92 -14.26 9.74 -12.02
CA HIS A 92 -14.63 9.18 -13.33
C HIS A 92 -13.37 9.11 -14.21
N LEU A 93 -13.02 7.91 -14.67
CA LEU A 93 -11.90 7.69 -15.57
C LEU A 93 -12.29 7.96 -17.02
N ASP A 94 -13.48 7.49 -17.39
CA ASP A 94 -14.08 7.66 -18.69
C ASP A 94 -15.62 7.58 -18.57
N ARG A 95 -16.32 7.39 -19.69
CA ARG A 95 -17.78 7.33 -19.72
C ARG A 95 -18.38 6.22 -18.85
N ASP A 96 -17.68 5.11 -18.73
CA ASP A 96 -18.22 3.88 -18.13
C ASP A 96 -17.47 3.50 -16.85
N ASN A 97 -16.20 3.83 -16.74
CA ASN A 97 -15.34 3.38 -15.66
C ASN A 97 -15.08 4.44 -14.59
N CYS A 98 -15.14 3.99 -13.35
CA CYS A 98 -14.80 4.78 -12.17
C CYS A 98 -13.59 4.19 -11.44
N LEU A 99 -12.79 5.08 -10.89
CA LEU A 99 -11.81 4.79 -9.86
C LEU A 99 -12.39 5.23 -8.52
N GLU A 100 -12.33 4.36 -7.54
CA GLU A 100 -12.64 4.71 -6.15
C GLU A 100 -11.45 4.37 -5.26
N VAL A 101 -11.04 5.33 -4.43
CA VAL A 101 -9.98 5.14 -3.44
C VAL A 101 -10.60 5.35 -2.07
N ILE A 102 -10.57 4.29 -1.25
CA ILE A 102 -11.20 4.29 0.06
C ILE A 102 -10.08 4.22 1.10
N VAL A 103 -10.05 5.18 2.02
CA VAL A 103 -9.10 5.24 3.13
C VAL A 103 -9.68 4.50 4.32
N LEU A 104 -8.94 3.51 4.81
CA LEU A 104 -9.31 2.64 5.91
C LEU A 104 -8.34 2.78 7.08
N ARG A 105 -8.86 2.64 8.30
CA ARG A 105 -8.06 2.60 9.52
C ARG A 105 -8.70 1.66 10.53
N GLY A 106 -7.91 0.85 11.18
CA GLY A 106 -8.39 -0.04 12.21
C GLY A 106 -7.45 -1.21 12.46
N LYS A 107 -7.95 -2.24 13.11
CA LYS A 107 -7.20 -3.50 13.23
C LYS A 107 -7.01 -4.12 11.86
N SER A 108 -5.83 -4.67 11.61
CA SER A 108 -5.46 -5.17 10.30
C SER A 108 -6.44 -6.23 9.78
N ARG A 109 -6.94 -7.11 10.67
CA ARG A 109 -7.98 -8.09 10.32
C ARG A 109 -9.26 -7.47 9.79
N SER A 110 -9.69 -6.36 10.39
CA SER A 110 -10.92 -5.66 9.98
C SER A 110 -10.73 -4.95 8.65
N VAL A 111 -9.58 -4.30 8.47
CA VAL A 111 -9.21 -3.63 7.22
C VAL A 111 -9.10 -4.62 6.07
N GLN A 112 -8.41 -5.74 6.27
CA GLN A 112 -8.28 -6.79 5.25
C GLN A 112 -9.63 -7.38 4.87
N LYS A 113 -10.43 -7.77 5.86
CA LYS A 113 -11.75 -8.37 5.62
C LYS A 113 -12.70 -7.44 4.86
N LEU A 114 -12.69 -6.15 5.20
CA LEU A 114 -13.49 -5.16 4.51
C LEU A 114 -13.00 -4.94 3.07
N ALA A 115 -11.68 -4.82 2.88
CA ALA A 115 -11.09 -4.70 1.56
C ALA A 115 -11.41 -5.89 0.66
N GLU A 116 -11.25 -7.12 1.17
CA GLU A 116 -11.57 -8.35 0.44
C GLU A 116 -13.04 -8.39 0.02
N ARG A 117 -13.96 -7.98 0.92
CA ARG A 117 -15.38 -7.91 0.62
C ARG A 117 -15.69 -6.95 -0.53
N MET A 118 -15.06 -5.77 -0.55
CA MET A 118 -15.24 -4.81 -1.63
C MET A 118 -14.61 -5.28 -2.94
N ILE A 119 -13.37 -5.78 -2.88
CA ILE A 119 -12.62 -6.26 -4.07
C ILE A 119 -13.32 -7.45 -4.72
N SER A 120 -13.87 -8.36 -3.93
CA SER A 120 -14.58 -9.55 -4.42
C SER A 120 -16.02 -9.29 -4.86
N THR A 121 -16.53 -8.07 -4.70
CA THR A 121 -17.88 -7.72 -5.12
C THR A 121 -18.02 -7.90 -6.63
N LYS A 122 -19.06 -8.66 -7.05
CA LYS A 122 -19.30 -8.93 -8.47
C LYS A 122 -19.45 -7.63 -9.25
N GLY A 123 -18.65 -7.47 -10.28
CA GLY A 123 -18.63 -6.27 -11.13
C GLY A 123 -17.43 -5.36 -10.88
N VAL A 124 -16.71 -5.52 -9.79
CA VAL A 124 -15.40 -4.90 -9.58
C VAL A 124 -14.41 -5.54 -10.55
N GLN A 125 -13.79 -4.74 -11.41
CA GLN A 125 -12.87 -5.20 -12.45
C GLN A 125 -11.46 -5.35 -11.89
N HIS A 126 -11.06 -4.43 -11.02
CA HIS A 126 -9.75 -4.42 -10.39
C HIS A 126 -9.88 -3.87 -8.97
N GLY A 127 -9.15 -4.48 -8.05
CA GLY A 127 -9.10 -4.03 -6.66
C GLY A 127 -7.77 -4.35 -6.02
N ARG A 128 -7.25 -3.40 -5.25
CA ARG A 128 -5.98 -3.56 -4.52
C ARG A 128 -6.03 -2.88 -3.17
N LEU A 129 -5.57 -3.58 -2.14
CA LEU A 129 -5.34 -3.06 -0.80
C LEU A 129 -3.84 -2.78 -0.61
N VAL A 130 -3.52 -1.59 -0.11
CA VAL A 130 -2.19 -1.24 0.40
C VAL A 130 -2.35 -0.86 1.86
N MET A 131 -1.60 -1.51 2.75
CA MET A 131 -1.64 -1.23 4.20
C MET A 131 -0.26 -0.84 4.72
N SER A 132 -0.26 0.02 5.73
CA SER A 132 0.93 0.39 6.51
C SER A 132 0.60 0.35 7.99
N ALA A 133 1.49 -0.23 8.79
CA ALA A 133 1.36 -0.22 10.24
C ALA A 133 1.63 1.19 10.78
N LEU A 134 0.74 1.68 11.64
CA LEU A 134 0.87 3.03 12.20
C LEU A 134 2.10 3.18 13.10
N GLU A 135 2.52 2.13 13.79
CA GLU A 135 3.72 2.13 14.64
C GLU A 135 5.02 2.38 13.86
N VAL A 136 5.10 1.90 12.61
CA VAL A 136 6.26 2.15 11.73
C VAL A 136 6.35 3.62 11.31
N LEU A 137 5.22 4.30 11.25
CA LEU A 137 5.15 5.72 10.89
C LEU A 137 5.54 6.64 12.06
N SER A 138 5.26 6.25 13.32
CA SER A 138 5.58 7.02 14.51
C SER A 138 7.08 7.10 14.80
N HIS A 139 7.86 6.12 14.38
CA HIS A 139 9.32 6.10 14.58
C HIS A 139 10.11 6.95 13.56
N ARG A 140 9.45 7.48 12.51
CA ARG A 140 10.08 8.39 11.54
C ARG A 140 9.96 9.88 11.90
N SER A 141 9.22 10.22 12.94
CA SER A 141 8.93 11.62 13.31
C SER A 141 9.64 12.02 14.60
N SER A 142 10.97 12.07 14.60
CA SER A 142 11.71 12.85 15.58
C SER A 142 12.66 13.79 14.84
N PRO A 143 12.24 14.99 14.45
CA PRO A 143 13.19 16.04 14.14
C PRO A 143 13.81 16.47 15.48
N HIS A 144 15.09 16.24 15.66
CA HIS A 144 15.87 16.91 16.70
C HIS A 144 15.82 18.42 16.47
N TYR A 145 14.91 19.11 17.15
CA TYR A 145 15.01 20.54 17.34
C TYR A 145 16.16 20.79 18.32
N HIS A 146 17.32 21.12 17.76
CA HIS A 146 18.38 21.76 18.55
C HIS A 146 17.92 23.20 18.88
N ASN A 147 17.44 23.37 20.09
CA ASN A 147 17.25 24.68 20.68
C ASN A 147 18.63 25.25 21.05
N ARG A 148 19.18 26.11 20.20
CA ARG A 148 20.29 26.98 20.58
C ARG A 148 19.67 28.19 21.27
N GLN A 149 19.78 28.21 22.59
CA GLN A 149 19.63 29.45 23.35
C GLN A 149 20.98 30.19 23.33
N HIS A 150 20.92 31.44 22.90
CA HIS A 150 21.85 32.50 23.26
C HIS A 150 21.23 33.36 24.34
#